data_75c1b2f859a4cac1a84ede84be2e7749
#
_entry.id   75c1b2f859a4cac1a84ede84be2e7749
#
_cell.length_a   1.000
_cell.length_b   1.000
_cell.length_c   1.000
_cell.angle_alpha   90.00
_cell.angle_beta   90.00
_cell.angle_gamma   90.00
#
_symmetry.space_group_name_H-M   'P 1'
#
loop_
_entity.id
_entity.type
_entity.pdbx_description
1 polymer ?
#
loop_
_entity_poly.entity_id
_entity_poly.type
_entity_poly.pdbx_seq_one_letter_code
_entity_poly.pdbx_strand_id
1 'polypeptide(L)'
;MSAPGGAAPIRCDAEEGSVLLLVLGYVLLALALVFVCACATDLYIAQKRLDALADAAALAGTDGFTLVVEGDTPRAQLTDAGVADQARPLVDGAGGEEVLVSATSPDGGSARVTVSTVWHPPLVSPFVPDGLTLRATATSRTALG
;
A
#
# COMPACT_ATOMS: atom_id res chain seq x y z
N MET A 1 -9.41 -50.25 68.25
CA MET A 1 -9.01 -51.04 67.08
C MET A 1 -9.18 -50.22 65.86
N SER A 2 -8.13 -49.94 65.27
CA SER A 2 -7.66 -49.09 64.19
C SER A 2 -8.50 -49.16 62.93
N ALA A 3 -8.90 -47.99 62.43
CA ALA A 3 -9.25 -47.80 61.03
C ALA A 3 -8.09 -47.05 60.38
N PRO A 4 -7.54 -47.55 59.28
CA PRO A 4 -6.57 -46.76 58.48
C PRO A 4 -7.33 -45.86 57.53
N GLY A 5 -6.99 -44.57 57.64
CA GLY A 5 -7.42 -43.55 56.69
C GLY A 5 -6.88 -43.80 55.29
N GLY A 6 -7.76 -43.97 54.38
CA GLY A 6 -7.45 -43.93 52.96
C GLY A 6 -7.23 -42.50 52.52
N ALA A 7 -5.98 -42.13 52.28
CA ALA A 7 -5.65 -40.89 51.58
C ALA A 7 -6.13 -40.98 50.14
N ALA A 8 -7.07 -40.15 49.77
CA ALA A 8 -7.48 -39.97 48.38
C ALA A 8 -6.30 -39.37 47.57
N PRO A 9 -5.95 -39.92 46.41
CA PRO A 9 -4.93 -39.27 45.55
C PRO A 9 -5.48 -37.97 45.03
N ILE A 10 -4.74 -36.92 45.22
CA ILE A 10 -4.99 -35.60 44.65
C ILE A 10 -4.75 -35.70 43.14
N ARG A 11 -5.84 -35.74 42.38
CA ARG A 11 -5.81 -35.65 40.91
C ARG A 11 -5.82 -34.18 40.51
N CYS A 12 -4.72 -33.49 40.70
CA CYS A 12 -4.60 -32.06 40.30
C CYS A 12 -3.75 -31.82 39.06
N ASP A 13 -3.02 -32.83 38.54
CA ASP A 13 -2.01 -32.57 37.52
C ASP A 13 -2.50 -32.59 36.06
N ALA A 14 -3.68 -33.19 35.78
CA ALA A 14 -4.14 -33.32 34.40
C ALA A 14 -4.93 -32.09 33.87
N GLU A 15 -5.52 -31.30 34.77
CA GLU A 15 -6.29 -30.11 34.38
C GLU A 15 -5.42 -28.87 34.25
N GLU A 16 -4.37 -28.72 35.03
CA GLU A 16 -3.43 -27.60 34.93
C GLU A 16 -2.66 -27.61 33.60
N GLY A 17 -2.28 -28.76 33.09
CA GLY A 17 -1.62 -28.91 31.79
C GLY A 17 -2.53 -28.52 30.61
N SER A 18 -3.82 -28.79 30.70
CA SER A 18 -4.80 -28.44 29.67
C SER A 18 -5.07 -26.95 29.61
N VAL A 19 -5.13 -26.27 30.78
CA VAL A 19 -5.32 -24.83 30.87
C VAL A 19 -4.10 -24.08 30.32
N LEU A 20 -2.88 -24.56 30.60
CA LEU A 20 -1.65 -23.97 30.08
C LEU A 20 -1.59 -24.02 28.55
N LEU A 21 -1.95 -25.15 27.95
CA LEU A 21 -2.02 -25.30 26.49
C LEU A 21 -3.05 -24.35 25.88
N LEU A 22 -4.22 -24.21 26.54
CA LEU A 22 -5.25 -23.29 26.08
C LEU A 22 -4.78 -21.83 26.14
N VAL A 23 -4.16 -21.41 27.24
CA VAL A 23 -3.61 -20.07 27.41
C VAL A 23 -2.52 -19.81 26.37
N LEU A 24 -1.61 -20.75 26.15
CA LEU A 24 -0.59 -20.65 25.11
C LEU A 24 -1.20 -20.48 23.73
N GLY A 25 -2.23 -21.26 23.42
CA GLY A 25 -2.98 -21.15 22.16
C GLY A 25 -3.60 -19.77 21.96
N TYR A 26 -4.22 -19.22 23.01
CA TYR A 26 -4.77 -17.85 22.97
C TYR A 26 -3.70 -16.77 22.79
N VAL A 27 -2.55 -16.89 23.45
CA VAL A 27 -1.45 -15.95 23.31
C VAL A 27 -0.92 -15.97 21.87
N LEU A 28 -0.71 -17.14 21.31
CA LEU A 28 -0.26 -17.29 19.91
C LEU A 28 -1.28 -16.71 18.92
N LEU A 29 -2.57 -16.98 19.16
CA LEU A 29 -3.64 -16.42 18.34
C LEU A 29 -3.67 -14.89 18.42
N ALA A 30 -3.55 -14.32 19.62
CA ALA A 30 -3.53 -12.88 19.83
C ALA A 30 -2.32 -12.24 19.12
N LEU A 31 -1.13 -12.84 19.24
CA LEU A 31 0.07 -12.37 18.55
C LEU A 31 -0.09 -12.44 17.03
N ALA A 32 -0.65 -13.53 16.50
CA ALA A 32 -0.92 -13.66 15.07
C ALA A 32 -1.88 -12.57 14.58
N LEU A 33 -2.92 -12.25 15.35
CA LEU A 33 -3.89 -11.21 15.02
C LEU A 33 -3.26 -9.82 15.01
N VAL A 34 -2.46 -9.50 16.02
CA VAL A 34 -1.70 -8.23 16.08
C VAL A 34 -0.76 -8.12 14.89
N PHE A 35 -0.07 -9.21 14.55
CA PHE A 35 0.83 -9.25 13.41
C PHE A 35 0.10 -8.98 12.08
N VAL A 36 -1.04 -9.64 11.84
CA VAL A 36 -1.86 -9.43 10.63
C VAL A 36 -2.35 -7.99 10.56
N CYS A 37 -2.83 -7.43 11.68
CA CYS A 37 -3.26 -6.04 11.74
C CYS A 37 -2.12 -5.05 11.42
N ALA A 38 -0.92 -5.30 11.94
CA ALA A 38 0.25 -4.46 11.67
C ALA A 38 0.63 -4.50 10.18
N CYS A 39 0.70 -5.69 9.56
CA CYS A 39 0.97 -5.84 8.14
C CYS A 39 -0.10 -5.19 7.25
N ALA A 40 -1.38 -5.35 7.61
CA ALA A 40 -2.48 -4.74 6.87
C ALA A 40 -2.44 -3.20 6.94
N THR A 41 -2.09 -2.65 8.10
CA THR A 41 -1.96 -1.21 8.29
C THR A 41 -0.79 -0.65 7.48
N ASP A 42 0.35 -1.33 7.50
CA ASP A 42 1.53 -0.93 6.73
C ASP A 42 1.27 -0.95 5.22
N LEU A 43 0.65 -2.03 4.73
CA LEU A 43 0.21 -2.13 3.33
C LEU A 43 -0.76 -1.00 2.94
N TYR A 44 -1.72 -0.69 3.81
CA TYR A 44 -2.68 0.39 3.58
C TYR A 44 -1.97 1.75 3.49
N ILE A 45 -1.01 2.02 4.37
CA ILE A 45 -0.22 3.25 4.36
C ILE A 45 0.62 3.34 3.08
N ALA A 46 1.26 2.24 2.66
CA ALA A 46 2.04 2.18 1.44
C ALA A 46 1.16 2.48 0.21
N GLN A 47 -0.03 1.87 0.13
CA GLN A 47 -0.99 2.15 -0.95
C GLN A 47 -1.43 3.62 -0.94
N LYS A 48 -1.73 4.19 0.22
CA LYS A 48 -2.14 5.61 0.33
C LYS A 48 -1.05 6.60 -0.07
N ARG A 49 0.20 6.29 0.23
CA ARG A 49 1.33 7.10 -0.25
C ARG A 49 1.46 7.06 -1.77
N LEU A 50 1.28 5.87 -2.34
CA LEU A 50 1.33 5.68 -3.79
C LEU A 50 0.17 6.39 -4.49
N ASP A 51 -1.05 6.34 -3.92
CA ASP A 51 -2.22 7.08 -4.42
C ASP A 51 -1.92 8.60 -4.42
N ALA A 52 -1.40 9.14 -3.32
CA ALA A 52 -1.05 10.55 -3.20
C ALA A 52 0.04 10.98 -4.20
N LEU A 53 1.02 10.11 -4.45
CA LEU A 53 2.06 10.36 -5.46
C LEU A 53 1.46 10.38 -6.87
N ALA A 54 0.55 9.45 -7.19
CA ALA A 54 -0.14 9.42 -8.47
C ALA A 54 -0.98 10.69 -8.68
N ASP A 55 -1.70 11.14 -7.65
CA ASP A 55 -2.49 12.38 -7.68
C ASP A 55 -1.60 13.61 -7.93
N ALA A 56 -0.49 13.73 -7.20
CA ALA A 56 0.46 14.82 -7.37
C ALA A 56 1.11 14.81 -8.77
N ALA A 57 1.49 13.62 -9.25
CA ALA A 57 2.07 13.46 -10.58
C ALA A 57 1.07 13.77 -11.70
N ALA A 58 -0.20 13.38 -11.53
CA ALA A 58 -1.25 13.71 -12.48
C ALA A 58 -1.56 15.22 -12.49
N LEU A 59 -1.55 15.86 -11.32
CA LEU A 59 -1.72 17.31 -11.21
C LEU A 59 -0.56 18.05 -11.91
N ALA A 60 0.69 17.68 -11.65
CA ALA A 60 1.83 18.25 -12.33
C ALA A 60 1.80 17.98 -13.85
N GLY A 61 1.33 16.80 -14.25
CA GLY A 61 1.14 16.47 -15.67
C GLY A 61 0.21 17.43 -16.40
N THR A 62 -0.73 18.08 -15.71
CA THR A 62 -1.60 19.11 -16.33
C THR A 62 -0.88 20.39 -16.70
N ASP A 63 0.30 20.65 -16.12
CA ASP A 63 1.15 21.80 -16.48
C ASP A 63 1.96 21.58 -17.76
N GLY A 64 2.00 20.35 -18.25
CA GLY A 64 2.70 19.96 -19.50
C GLY A 64 1.93 20.32 -20.79
N PHE A 65 1.03 21.30 -20.75
CA PHE A 65 0.26 21.72 -21.91
C PHE A 65 1.11 22.56 -22.89
N THR A 66 0.82 22.40 -24.18
CA THR A 66 1.28 23.29 -25.24
C THR A 66 0.13 24.12 -25.77
N LEU A 67 0.41 25.39 -26.08
CA LEU A 67 -0.58 26.25 -26.73
C LEU A 67 -0.58 25.96 -28.23
N VAL A 68 -1.70 25.43 -28.72
CA VAL A 68 -1.94 25.25 -30.17
C VAL A 68 -2.88 26.38 -30.61
N VAL A 69 -2.45 27.12 -31.63
CA VAL A 69 -3.27 28.19 -32.21
C VAL A 69 -4.06 27.56 -33.38
N GLU A 70 -5.32 27.34 -33.19
CA GLU A 70 -6.24 26.88 -34.21
C GLU A 70 -7.14 28.07 -34.66
N GLY A 71 -6.76 28.69 -35.77
CA GLY A 71 -7.37 29.95 -36.22
C GLY A 71 -6.95 31.12 -35.36
N ASP A 72 -7.90 31.83 -34.76
CA ASP A 72 -7.64 33.03 -33.93
C ASP A 72 -7.77 32.77 -32.42
N THR A 73 -7.99 31.49 -32.02
CA THR A 73 -8.17 31.11 -30.62
C THR A 73 -7.06 30.15 -30.16
N PRO A 74 -6.25 30.54 -29.14
CA PRO A 74 -5.31 29.63 -28.54
C PRO A 74 -6.03 28.58 -27.68
N ARG A 75 -5.69 27.31 -27.86
CA ARG A 75 -6.14 26.21 -27.03
C ARG A 75 -4.96 25.54 -26.32
N ALA A 76 -5.14 25.27 -25.04
CA ALA A 76 -4.21 24.43 -24.29
C ALA A 76 -4.43 22.98 -24.69
N GLN A 77 -3.39 22.30 -25.15
CA GLN A 77 -3.44 20.88 -25.47
C GLN A 77 -2.36 20.13 -24.71
N LEU A 78 -2.78 19.07 -24.01
CA LEU A 78 -1.86 18.14 -23.36
C LEU A 78 -1.43 17.06 -24.35
N THR A 79 -0.17 16.69 -24.27
CA THR A 79 0.40 15.54 -24.98
C THR A 79 0.93 14.53 -23.98
N ASP A 80 1.00 13.27 -24.38
CA ASP A 80 1.57 12.20 -23.53
C ASP A 80 2.99 12.54 -23.09
N ALA A 81 3.80 13.07 -23.99
CA ALA A 81 5.16 13.48 -23.69
C ALA A 81 5.21 14.63 -22.65
N GLY A 82 4.36 15.66 -22.81
CA GLY A 82 4.28 16.77 -21.86
C GLY A 82 3.83 16.30 -20.47
N VAL A 83 2.85 15.40 -20.39
CA VAL A 83 2.43 14.79 -19.11
C VAL A 83 3.56 14.00 -18.49
N ALA A 84 4.29 13.19 -19.28
CA ALA A 84 5.39 12.38 -18.78
C ALA A 84 6.56 13.22 -18.28
N ASP A 85 6.90 14.29 -18.99
CA ASP A 85 8.02 15.19 -18.64
C ASP A 85 7.77 15.92 -17.32
N GLN A 86 6.51 16.26 -17.02
CA GLN A 86 6.14 16.90 -15.74
C GLN A 86 5.95 15.88 -14.60
N ALA A 87 5.42 14.70 -14.88
CA ALA A 87 5.18 13.68 -13.87
C ALA A 87 6.47 12.99 -13.39
N ARG A 88 7.43 12.76 -14.30
CA ARG A 88 8.67 12.01 -14.03
C ARG A 88 9.50 12.57 -12.88
N PRO A 89 9.81 13.87 -12.81
CA PRO A 89 10.63 14.41 -11.71
C PRO A 89 10.01 14.20 -10.33
N LEU A 90 8.68 14.19 -10.23
CA LEU A 90 7.97 13.94 -8.97
C LEU A 90 8.09 12.48 -8.54
N VAL A 91 7.94 11.56 -9.49
CA VAL A 91 8.06 10.12 -9.20
C VAL A 91 9.51 9.78 -8.85
N ASP A 92 10.48 10.25 -9.61
CA ASP A 92 11.91 10.03 -9.37
C ASP A 92 12.37 10.70 -8.04
N GLY A 93 11.73 11.79 -7.65
CA GLY A 93 12.00 12.52 -6.41
C GLY A 93 11.36 11.94 -5.16
N ALA A 94 10.48 10.93 -5.29
CA ALA A 94 9.82 10.30 -4.15
C ALA A 94 10.78 9.50 -3.25
N GLY A 95 11.94 9.11 -3.79
CA GLY A 95 13.07 8.56 -3.02
C GLY A 95 12.95 7.10 -2.62
N GLY A 96 11.99 6.36 -3.20
CA GLY A 96 11.81 4.93 -3.01
C GLY A 96 11.99 4.12 -4.31
N GLU A 97 11.29 3.00 -4.39
CA GLU A 97 11.25 2.12 -5.57
C GLU A 97 10.05 2.42 -6.46
N GLU A 98 9.53 3.66 -6.41
CA GLU A 98 8.42 4.10 -7.22
C GLU A 98 8.85 4.25 -8.67
N VAL A 99 8.03 3.74 -9.59
CA VAL A 99 8.26 3.77 -11.04
C VAL A 99 7.06 4.37 -11.74
N LEU A 100 7.30 5.31 -12.65
CA LEU A 100 6.30 5.82 -13.57
C LEU A 100 5.99 4.75 -14.64
N VAL A 101 4.80 4.14 -14.55
CA VAL A 101 4.37 3.09 -15.48
C VAL A 101 3.82 3.69 -16.77
N SER A 102 2.97 4.71 -16.64
CA SER A 102 2.41 5.41 -17.79
C SER A 102 2.02 6.84 -17.43
N ALA A 103 2.13 7.72 -18.40
CA ALA A 103 1.66 9.10 -18.33
C ALA A 103 1.05 9.44 -19.69
N THR A 104 -0.24 9.74 -19.73
CA THR A 104 -0.99 9.91 -20.97
C THR A 104 -2.01 11.05 -20.86
N SER A 105 -2.39 11.59 -22.00
CA SER A 105 -3.49 12.56 -22.11
C SER A 105 -4.57 11.99 -23.03
N PRO A 106 -5.60 11.30 -22.48
CA PRO A 106 -6.59 10.56 -23.29
C PRO A 106 -7.51 11.48 -24.10
N ASP A 107 -7.69 12.71 -23.71
CA ASP A 107 -8.62 13.68 -24.31
C ASP A 107 -7.97 15.05 -24.63
N GLY A 108 -6.64 15.16 -24.51
CA GLY A 108 -5.93 16.42 -24.71
C GLY A 108 -6.18 17.50 -23.64
N GLY A 109 -7.06 17.23 -22.66
CA GLY A 109 -7.43 18.15 -21.57
C GLY A 109 -7.26 17.57 -20.18
N SER A 110 -6.99 16.24 -20.06
CA SER A 110 -6.72 15.58 -18.79
C SER A 110 -5.39 14.83 -18.83
N ALA A 111 -4.69 14.84 -17.71
CA ALA A 111 -3.49 14.04 -17.48
C ALA A 111 -3.84 12.79 -16.68
N ARG A 112 -3.48 11.63 -17.19
CA ARG A 112 -3.60 10.34 -16.48
C ARG A 112 -2.24 9.77 -16.22
N VAL A 113 -1.93 9.53 -14.96
CA VAL A 113 -0.64 9.00 -14.52
C VAL A 113 -0.85 7.71 -13.74
N THR A 114 -0.05 6.70 -14.05
CA THR A 114 0.01 5.44 -13.30
C THR A 114 1.41 5.26 -12.75
N VAL A 115 1.51 5.03 -11.46
CA VAL A 115 2.75 4.74 -10.74
C VAL A 115 2.66 3.35 -10.11
N SER A 116 3.81 2.72 -9.92
CA SER A 116 3.90 1.44 -9.20
C SER A 116 5.09 1.44 -8.25
N THR A 117 5.01 0.62 -7.21
CA THR A 117 6.11 0.33 -6.29
C THR A 117 6.03 -1.12 -5.86
N VAL A 118 7.11 -1.64 -5.29
CA VAL A 118 7.13 -2.97 -4.68
C VAL A 118 7.09 -2.81 -3.17
N TRP A 119 6.06 -3.38 -2.55
CA TRP A 119 5.92 -3.40 -1.11
C TRP A 119 6.45 -4.72 -0.55
N HIS A 120 7.28 -4.64 0.48
CA HIS A 120 7.83 -5.79 1.19
C HIS A 120 7.27 -5.83 2.61
N PRO A 121 6.61 -6.94 3.02
CA PRO A 121 6.10 -7.06 4.39
C PRO A 121 7.24 -6.98 5.40
N PRO A 122 7.18 -6.11 6.43
CA PRO A 122 8.32 -5.79 7.29
C PRO A 122 8.89 -6.99 8.06
N LEU A 123 8.05 -7.99 8.39
CA LEU A 123 8.46 -9.14 9.23
C LEU A 123 8.55 -10.47 8.46
N VAL A 124 7.94 -10.56 7.28
CA VAL A 124 7.96 -11.78 6.46
C VAL A 124 8.74 -11.59 5.15
N SER A 125 9.43 -10.48 5.01
CA SER A 125 10.28 -10.19 3.85
C SER A 125 11.21 -11.35 3.45
N PRO A 126 11.84 -12.10 4.39
CA PRO A 126 12.65 -13.27 4.03
C PRO A 126 11.86 -14.41 3.40
N PHE A 127 10.54 -14.46 3.60
CA PHE A 127 9.65 -15.51 3.07
C PHE A 127 8.91 -15.07 1.80
N VAL A 128 8.90 -13.75 1.52
CA VAL A 128 8.29 -13.15 0.32
C VAL A 128 9.33 -12.24 -0.35
N PRO A 129 10.37 -12.82 -0.96
CA PRO A 129 11.50 -12.05 -1.51
C PRO A 129 11.08 -11.14 -2.67
N ASP A 130 10.08 -11.53 -3.47
CA ASP A 130 9.63 -10.77 -4.64
C ASP A 130 8.73 -9.58 -4.28
N GLY A 131 8.29 -9.46 -3.01
CA GLY A 131 7.37 -8.42 -2.56
C GLY A 131 6.00 -8.46 -3.26
N LEU A 132 5.20 -7.44 -3.02
CA LEU A 132 3.90 -7.23 -3.65
C LEU A 132 3.91 -5.94 -4.46
N THR A 133 3.64 -6.04 -5.77
CA THR A 133 3.55 -4.86 -6.62
C THR A 133 2.25 -4.10 -6.36
N LEU A 134 2.38 -2.86 -5.89
CA LEU A 134 1.29 -1.92 -5.73
C LEU A 134 1.21 -1.01 -6.96
N ARG A 135 0.01 -0.59 -7.32
CA ARG A 135 -0.24 0.36 -8.41
C ARG A 135 -1.26 1.39 -7.99
N ALA A 136 -1.04 2.63 -8.44
CA ALA A 136 -2.00 3.71 -8.31
C ALA A 136 -2.15 4.43 -9.64
N THR A 137 -3.37 4.83 -9.97
CA THR A 137 -3.68 5.61 -11.17
C THR A 137 -4.52 6.81 -10.78
N ALA A 138 -4.08 7.98 -11.17
CA ALA A 138 -4.81 9.22 -10.97
C ALA A 138 -5.05 9.93 -12.31
N THR A 139 -6.09 10.76 -12.32
CA THR A 139 -6.42 11.60 -13.46
C THR A 139 -6.76 13.00 -12.97
N SER A 140 -6.07 13.99 -13.52
CA SER A 140 -6.32 15.40 -13.27
C SER A 140 -6.71 16.12 -14.55
N ARG A 141 -7.51 17.16 -14.46
CA ARG A 141 -7.90 18.00 -15.60
C ARG A 141 -7.23 19.35 -15.53
N THR A 142 -6.91 19.92 -16.70
CA THR A 142 -6.43 21.30 -16.76
C THR A 142 -7.57 22.26 -16.39
N ALA A 143 -7.24 23.34 -15.69
CA ALA A 143 -8.19 24.40 -15.34
C ALA A 143 -8.54 25.33 -16.54
N LEU A 144 -7.90 25.11 -17.70
CA LEU A 144 -7.99 25.95 -18.90
C LEU A 144 -8.85 25.29 -19.98
N GLY A 145 -9.93 24.63 -19.57
CA GLY A 145 -10.92 24.01 -20.48
C GLY A 145 -12.12 24.87 -20.74
#